data_a75a319d7acf3c1a0e58236b84f41f47
#
_entry.id   a75a319d7acf3c1a0e58236b84f41f47
#
_cell.length_a   1.000
_cell.length_b   1.000
_cell.length_c   1.000
_cell.angle_alpha   90.00
_cell.angle_beta   90.00
_cell.angle_gamma   90.00
#
_symmetry.space_group_name_H-M   'P 1'
#
loop_
_entity.id
_entity.type
_entity.pdbx_description
1 polymer ?
#
loop_
_entity_poly.entity_id
_entity_poly.type
_entity_poly.pdbx_seq_one_letter_code
_entity_poly.pdbx_strand_id
1 'polypeptide(L)'
;AYSKAKRLEKLIEDLFGFTKMNYGKLAMHVSKVDIVKLLGQLLEESYPNFANKGLSYELQSNVPAKIITADGNLLARLFDNLIGNAIKYGAEGKRITVKVMAAADTVQVSVTNYGYVIPAEELPLIFDKFYRVEQSRSTHTGGTGLGLAIVKNIVDMHGGTITVKSDLNGTVFTVTLQVDFDVDKEHFGELGTHA
;
A
#
# COMPACT_ATOMS: atom_id res chain seq x y z
N ALA A 1 -11.20 -25.26 8.40
CA ALA A 1 -10.33 -25.78 7.32
C ALA A 1 -10.19 -24.79 6.16
N TYR A 2 -11.29 -24.23 5.66
CA TYR A 2 -11.29 -23.28 4.53
C TYR A 2 -10.53 -21.97 4.80
N SER A 3 -10.62 -21.42 6.01
CA SER A 3 -9.91 -20.19 6.39
C SER A 3 -8.40 -20.37 6.52
N LYS A 4 -7.93 -21.54 6.99
CA LYS A 4 -6.50 -21.87 7.08
C LYS A 4 -5.89 -22.10 5.69
N ALA A 5 -6.62 -22.75 4.79
CA ALA A 5 -6.20 -22.96 3.41
C ALA A 5 -6.05 -21.64 2.64
N LYS A 6 -7.00 -20.70 2.80
CA LYS A 6 -6.91 -19.35 2.21
C LYS A 6 -5.72 -18.56 2.77
N ARG A 7 -5.42 -18.68 4.05
CA ARG A 7 -4.25 -18.04 4.66
C ARG A 7 -2.94 -18.57 4.06
N LEU A 8 -2.84 -19.88 3.90
CA LEU A 8 -1.66 -20.52 3.31
C LEU A 8 -1.49 -20.07 1.86
N GLU A 9 -2.57 -20.05 1.08
CA GLU A 9 -2.57 -19.56 -0.30
C GLU A 9 -2.09 -18.11 -0.38
N LYS A 10 -2.62 -17.23 0.46
CA LYS A 10 -2.21 -15.83 0.54
C LYS A 10 -0.75 -15.69 0.95
N LEU A 11 -0.27 -16.46 1.92
CA LEU A 11 1.13 -16.48 2.32
C LEU A 11 2.05 -16.90 1.18
N ILE A 12 1.67 -17.95 0.44
CA ILE A 12 2.43 -18.41 -0.72
C ILE A 12 2.47 -17.34 -1.80
N GLU A 13 1.34 -16.72 -2.15
CA GLU A 13 1.28 -15.64 -3.13
C GLU A 13 2.15 -14.45 -2.72
N ASP A 14 2.07 -14.01 -1.47
CA ASP A 14 2.85 -12.89 -0.94
C ASP A 14 4.35 -13.23 -0.94
N LEU A 15 4.72 -14.45 -0.53
CA LEU A 15 6.10 -14.91 -0.51
C LEU A 15 6.68 -14.98 -1.92
N PHE A 16 5.95 -15.53 -2.90
CA PHE A 16 6.37 -15.55 -4.30
C PHE A 16 6.52 -14.14 -4.87
N GLY A 17 5.56 -13.27 -4.62
CA GLY A 17 5.62 -11.88 -5.05
C GLY A 17 6.82 -11.14 -4.47
N PHE A 18 7.07 -11.32 -3.18
CA PHE A 18 8.21 -10.74 -2.48
C PHE A 18 9.54 -11.28 -3.02
N THR A 19 9.65 -12.59 -3.25
CA THR A 19 10.85 -13.24 -3.79
C THR A 19 11.14 -12.75 -5.21
N LYS A 20 10.13 -12.64 -6.07
CA LYS A 20 10.29 -12.08 -7.43
C LYS A 20 10.80 -10.64 -7.39
N MET A 21 10.33 -9.81 -6.47
CA MET A 21 10.78 -8.43 -6.32
C MET A 21 12.23 -8.32 -5.88
N ASN A 22 12.73 -9.25 -5.05
CA ASN A 22 14.09 -9.21 -4.50
C ASN A 22 15.14 -9.91 -5.37
N TYR A 23 14.78 -11.00 -6.02
CA TYR A 23 15.72 -11.87 -6.74
C TYR A 23 15.60 -11.82 -8.26
N GLY A 24 14.45 -11.41 -8.77
CA GLY A 24 14.28 -11.11 -10.17
C GLY A 24 14.40 -9.60 -10.36
N LYS A 25 15.25 -9.16 -11.27
CA LYS A 25 15.07 -7.85 -11.89
C LYS A 25 13.71 -7.91 -12.59
N LEU A 26 12.64 -7.70 -11.82
CA LEU A 26 11.31 -7.60 -12.38
C LEU A 26 11.35 -6.43 -13.33
N ALA A 27 11.31 -6.72 -14.63
CA ALA A 27 11.16 -5.69 -15.62
C ALA A 27 9.83 -4.99 -15.34
N MET A 28 9.91 -3.73 -14.91
CA MET A 28 8.72 -2.91 -14.71
C MET A 28 8.06 -2.64 -16.06
N HIS A 29 6.76 -2.85 -16.15
CA HIS A 29 5.96 -2.51 -17.31
C HIS A 29 5.33 -1.14 -17.12
N VAL A 30 6.11 -0.10 -17.35
CA VAL A 30 5.72 1.29 -17.15
C VAL A 30 4.81 1.77 -18.27
N SER A 31 3.72 2.43 -17.91
CA SER A 31 2.74 3.03 -18.82
C SER A 31 2.10 4.27 -18.19
N LYS A 32 1.22 4.93 -18.92
CA LYS A 32 0.41 6.03 -18.39
C LYS A 32 -0.77 5.45 -17.59
N VAL A 33 -0.88 5.85 -16.34
CA VAL A 33 -1.90 5.36 -15.39
C VAL A 33 -2.64 6.55 -14.80
N ASP A 34 -3.98 6.52 -14.85
CA ASP A 34 -4.81 7.44 -14.09
C ASP A 34 -4.95 6.93 -12.65
N ILE A 35 -4.23 7.55 -11.73
CA ILE A 35 -4.18 7.09 -10.34
C ILE A 35 -5.51 7.29 -9.61
N VAL A 36 -6.28 8.31 -9.94
CA VAL A 36 -7.60 8.56 -9.34
C VAL A 36 -8.57 7.46 -9.75
N LYS A 37 -8.59 7.11 -11.04
CA LYS A 37 -9.42 6.02 -11.57
C LYS A 37 -9.03 4.67 -10.98
N LEU A 38 -7.72 4.39 -10.88
CA LEU A 38 -7.22 3.15 -10.28
C LEU A 38 -7.70 2.99 -8.84
N LEU A 39 -7.57 4.03 -8.02
CA LEU A 39 -8.02 4.00 -6.62
C LEU A 39 -9.53 3.81 -6.51
N GLY A 40 -10.31 4.48 -7.34
CA GLY A 40 -11.76 4.31 -7.39
C GLY A 40 -12.16 2.86 -7.70
N GLN A 41 -11.51 2.24 -8.68
CA GLN A 41 -11.75 0.83 -9.04
C GLN A 41 -11.38 -0.13 -7.92
N LEU A 42 -10.24 0.07 -7.27
CA LEU A 42 -9.82 -0.78 -6.14
C LEU A 42 -10.78 -0.69 -4.95
N LEU A 43 -11.29 0.50 -4.66
CA LEU A 43 -12.28 0.70 -3.59
C LEU A 43 -13.62 0.03 -3.93
N GLU A 44 -14.08 0.14 -5.17
CA GLU A 44 -15.31 -0.55 -5.62
C GLU A 44 -15.14 -2.07 -5.54
N GLU A 45 -14.03 -2.61 -5.97
CA GLU A 45 -13.74 -4.05 -5.89
C GLU A 45 -13.64 -4.55 -4.44
N SER A 46 -13.23 -3.70 -3.51
CA SER A 46 -13.15 -4.00 -2.08
C SER A 46 -14.47 -3.84 -1.34
N TYR A 47 -15.52 -3.39 -1.99
CA TYR A 47 -16.84 -3.13 -1.37
C TYR A 47 -17.38 -4.31 -0.54
N PRO A 48 -17.34 -5.57 -0.99
CA PRO A 48 -17.79 -6.69 -0.17
C PRO A 48 -17.05 -6.80 1.18
N ASN A 49 -15.75 -6.51 1.19
CA ASN A 49 -14.95 -6.54 2.41
C ASN A 49 -15.31 -5.38 3.35
N PHE A 50 -15.57 -4.19 2.81
CA PHE A 50 -16.07 -3.05 3.58
C PHE A 50 -17.43 -3.37 4.20
N ALA A 51 -18.38 -3.88 3.41
CA ALA A 51 -19.72 -4.22 3.86
C ALA A 51 -19.71 -5.28 4.96
N ASN A 52 -18.91 -6.32 4.83
CA ASN A 52 -18.78 -7.39 5.82
C ASN A 52 -18.29 -6.89 7.18
N LYS A 53 -17.53 -5.81 7.21
CA LYS A 53 -16.99 -5.20 8.42
C LYS A 53 -17.79 -3.98 8.89
N GLY A 54 -18.88 -3.64 8.22
CA GLY A 54 -19.65 -2.43 8.53
C GLY A 54 -18.89 -1.14 8.31
N LEU A 55 -17.93 -1.15 7.38
CA LEU A 55 -17.08 0.00 7.04
C LEU A 55 -17.66 0.76 5.86
N SER A 56 -17.51 2.06 5.86
CA SER A 56 -17.67 2.93 4.70
C SER A 56 -16.32 3.46 4.24
N TYR A 57 -16.22 3.88 2.99
CA TYR A 57 -15.05 4.54 2.46
C TYR A 57 -15.40 5.85 1.76
N GLU A 58 -14.41 6.73 1.69
CA GLU A 58 -14.49 7.98 0.96
C GLU A 58 -13.20 8.16 0.14
N LEU A 59 -13.35 8.54 -1.11
CA LEU A 59 -12.25 8.95 -1.99
C LEU A 59 -12.33 10.46 -2.19
N GLN A 60 -11.32 11.18 -1.70
CA GLN A 60 -11.15 12.61 -1.88
C GLN A 60 -9.99 12.87 -2.84
N SER A 61 -10.17 13.78 -3.77
CA SER A 61 -9.11 14.19 -4.70
C SER A 61 -9.22 15.67 -5.04
N ASN A 62 -8.09 16.34 -5.12
CA ASN A 62 -8.04 17.75 -5.57
C ASN A 62 -8.16 17.88 -7.10
N VAL A 63 -8.16 16.76 -7.83
CA VAL A 63 -8.31 16.70 -9.29
C VAL A 63 -9.25 15.57 -9.68
N PRO A 64 -10.00 15.66 -10.80
CA PRO A 64 -10.86 14.58 -11.27
C PRO A 64 -10.08 13.39 -11.84
N ALA A 65 -8.88 13.64 -12.36
CA ALA A 65 -7.99 12.64 -12.94
C ALA A 65 -6.54 13.10 -12.78
N LYS A 66 -5.62 12.14 -12.62
CA LYS A 66 -4.19 12.40 -12.62
C LYS A 66 -3.44 11.28 -13.31
N ILE A 67 -2.88 11.60 -14.47
CA ILE A 67 -2.08 10.63 -15.23
C ILE A 67 -0.64 10.68 -14.75
N ILE A 68 -0.11 9.54 -14.36
CA ILE A 68 1.29 9.36 -13.96
C ILE A 68 1.93 8.22 -14.76
N THR A 69 3.24 8.25 -14.85
CA THR A 69 4.03 7.17 -15.44
C THR A 69 4.40 6.18 -14.34
N ALA A 70 3.91 4.95 -14.43
CA ALA A 70 4.10 3.94 -13.40
C ALA A 70 3.78 2.53 -13.93
N ASP A 71 4.11 1.51 -13.17
CA ASP A 71 3.62 0.16 -13.40
C ASP A 71 2.25 0.00 -12.76
N GLY A 72 1.20 -0.01 -13.57
CA GLY A 72 -0.19 -0.04 -13.09
C GLY A 72 -0.52 -1.29 -12.27
N ASN A 73 0.03 -2.44 -12.62
CA ASN A 73 -0.20 -3.69 -11.86
C ASN A 73 0.47 -3.65 -10.49
N LEU A 74 1.68 -3.10 -10.40
CA LEU A 74 2.37 -2.91 -9.13
C LEU A 74 1.66 -1.88 -8.26
N LEU A 75 1.20 -0.77 -8.83
CA LEU A 75 0.42 0.22 -8.08
C LEU A 75 -0.90 -0.35 -7.57
N ALA A 76 -1.60 -1.15 -8.37
CA ALA A 76 -2.82 -1.83 -7.92
C ALA A 76 -2.52 -2.73 -6.72
N ARG A 77 -1.43 -3.48 -6.76
CA ARG A 77 -1.00 -4.33 -5.63
C ARG A 77 -0.64 -3.52 -4.39
N LEU A 78 0.09 -2.41 -4.57
CA LEU A 78 0.46 -1.50 -3.49
C LEU A 78 -0.78 -0.98 -2.75
N PHE A 79 -1.71 -0.38 -3.48
CA PHE A 79 -2.89 0.23 -2.88
C PHE A 79 -3.90 -0.81 -2.38
N ASP A 80 -4.01 -1.95 -3.03
CA ASP A 80 -4.83 -3.05 -2.54
C ASP A 80 -4.34 -3.56 -1.17
N ASN A 81 -3.02 -3.65 -0.99
CA ASN A 81 -2.42 -3.98 0.31
C ASN A 81 -2.67 -2.90 1.37
N LEU A 82 -2.57 -1.62 1.02
CA LEU A 82 -2.86 -0.52 1.96
C LEU A 82 -4.35 -0.45 2.33
N ILE A 83 -5.24 -0.61 1.36
CA ILE A 83 -6.69 -0.64 1.59
C ILE A 83 -7.05 -1.86 2.45
N GLY A 84 -6.53 -3.04 2.11
CA GLY A 84 -6.74 -4.26 2.90
C GLY A 84 -6.26 -4.13 4.34
N ASN A 85 -5.10 -3.51 4.55
CA ASN A 85 -4.58 -3.20 5.87
C ASN A 85 -5.50 -2.24 6.64
N ALA A 86 -6.01 -1.20 5.98
CA ALA A 86 -6.93 -0.25 6.58
C ALA A 86 -8.27 -0.90 6.95
N ILE A 87 -8.79 -1.83 6.14
CA ILE A 87 -10.00 -2.62 6.47
C ILE A 87 -9.75 -3.47 7.72
N LYS A 88 -8.59 -4.11 7.79
CA LYS A 88 -8.22 -4.98 8.91
C LYS A 88 -8.16 -4.25 10.24
N TYR A 89 -7.58 -3.05 10.27
CA TYR A 89 -7.38 -2.27 11.48
C TYR A 89 -8.42 -1.19 11.71
N GLY A 90 -9.22 -0.87 10.70
CA GLY A 90 -10.18 0.24 10.74
C GLY A 90 -11.59 -0.12 11.17
N ALA A 91 -11.87 -1.37 11.53
CA ALA A 91 -13.23 -1.86 11.81
C ALA A 91 -13.94 -1.07 12.91
N GLU A 92 -13.24 -0.68 13.96
CA GLU A 92 -13.80 0.09 15.08
C GLU A 92 -14.16 1.53 14.68
N GLY A 93 -13.38 2.14 13.81
CA GLY A 93 -13.59 3.51 13.34
C GLY A 93 -14.66 3.67 12.27
N LYS A 94 -15.18 2.56 11.74
CA LYS A 94 -16.29 2.46 10.79
C LYS A 94 -16.10 3.16 9.45
N ARG A 95 -14.99 3.82 9.20
CA ARG A 95 -14.70 4.51 7.95
C ARG A 95 -13.22 4.44 7.56
N ILE A 96 -12.97 4.54 6.26
CA ILE A 96 -11.64 4.65 5.68
C ILE A 96 -11.66 5.83 4.71
N THR A 97 -10.63 6.66 4.75
CA THR A 97 -10.49 7.79 3.83
C THR A 97 -9.26 7.57 2.95
N VAL A 98 -9.46 7.64 1.63
CA VAL A 98 -8.38 7.68 0.65
C VAL A 98 -8.36 9.08 0.04
N LYS A 99 -7.21 9.75 0.13
CA LYS A 99 -7.06 11.12 -0.34
C LYS A 99 -5.94 11.22 -1.36
N VAL A 100 -6.23 11.84 -2.49
CA VAL A 100 -5.28 12.16 -3.55
C VAL A 100 -5.00 13.65 -3.57
N MET A 101 -3.73 14.01 -3.46
CA MET A 101 -3.24 15.39 -3.60
C MET A 101 -2.24 15.43 -4.75
N ALA A 102 -2.71 15.88 -5.90
CA ALA A 102 -1.89 16.03 -7.10
C ALA A 102 -1.23 17.39 -7.14
N ALA A 103 0.05 17.41 -7.49
CA ALA A 103 0.84 18.58 -7.83
C ALA A 103 1.44 18.41 -9.24
N ALA A 104 2.24 19.38 -9.70
CA ALA A 104 2.84 19.32 -11.03
C ALA A 104 3.75 18.10 -11.21
N ASP A 105 4.65 17.86 -10.26
CA ASP A 105 5.71 16.85 -10.36
C ASP A 105 5.47 15.61 -9.50
N THR A 106 4.56 15.69 -8.53
CA THR A 106 4.29 14.62 -7.58
C THR A 106 2.80 14.41 -7.36
N VAL A 107 2.46 13.21 -6.89
CA VAL A 107 1.13 12.89 -6.37
C VAL A 107 1.29 12.20 -5.03
N GLN A 108 0.52 12.64 -4.05
CA GLN A 108 0.43 12.01 -2.74
C GLN A 108 -0.89 11.27 -2.61
N VAL A 109 -0.83 10.04 -2.15
CA VAL A 109 -2.00 9.23 -1.81
C VAL A 109 -1.93 8.84 -0.35
N SER A 110 -2.93 9.25 0.42
CA SER A 110 -3.05 8.90 1.83
C SER A 110 -4.19 7.91 2.03
N VAL A 111 -3.94 6.87 2.79
CA VAL A 111 -4.95 5.90 3.24
C VAL A 111 -5.05 5.99 4.75
N THR A 112 -6.21 6.41 5.24
CA THR A 112 -6.45 6.65 6.67
C THR A 112 -7.51 5.70 7.19
N ASN A 113 -7.22 5.00 8.28
CA ASN A 113 -8.20 4.31 9.09
C ASN A 113 -8.23 4.89 10.51
N TYR A 114 -9.34 4.67 11.19
CA TYR A 114 -9.59 5.23 12.52
C TYR A 114 -9.82 4.09 13.50
N GLY A 115 -9.52 4.32 14.76
CA GLY A 115 -9.72 3.37 15.86
C GLY A 115 -8.40 2.92 16.47
N TYR A 116 -7.83 1.82 16.01
CA TYR A 116 -6.59 1.30 16.59
C TYR A 116 -5.39 2.23 16.35
N VAL A 117 -4.66 2.54 17.42
CA VAL A 117 -3.42 3.35 17.37
C VAL A 117 -2.22 2.42 17.44
N ILE A 118 -1.34 2.50 16.44
CA ILE A 118 -0.08 1.73 16.44
C ILE A 118 0.87 2.38 17.44
N PRO A 119 1.41 1.64 18.43
CA PRO A 119 2.42 2.18 19.33
C PRO A 119 3.62 2.78 18.61
N ALA A 120 4.12 3.92 19.09
CA ALA A 120 5.22 4.64 18.44
C ALA A 120 6.48 3.79 18.26
N GLU A 121 6.76 2.90 19.21
CA GLU A 121 7.89 1.97 19.15
C GLU A 121 7.76 0.91 18.06
N GLU A 122 6.54 0.60 17.62
CA GLU A 122 6.30 -0.37 16.54
C GLU A 122 6.34 0.27 15.14
N LEU A 123 6.12 1.59 15.01
CA LEU A 123 6.08 2.26 13.71
C LEU A 123 7.32 2.03 12.84
N PRO A 124 8.56 2.06 13.37
CA PRO A 124 9.75 1.78 12.56
C PRO A 124 9.84 0.35 12.04
N LEU A 125 9.08 -0.58 12.62
CA LEU A 125 9.18 -2.02 12.36
C LEU A 125 8.10 -2.54 11.42
N ILE A 126 7.03 -1.77 11.18
CA ILE A 126 5.85 -2.28 10.45
C ILE A 126 6.09 -2.62 8.99
N PHE A 127 7.15 -2.10 8.38
CA PHE A 127 7.54 -2.43 7.00
C PHE A 127 8.51 -3.62 6.92
N ASP A 128 8.96 -4.14 8.05
CA ASP A 128 9.84 -5.30 8.09
C ASP A 128 9.09 -6.57 7.70
N LYS A 129 9.80 -7.48 7.02
CA LYS A 129 9.25 -8.78 6.60
C LYS A 129 8.75 -9.55 7.81
N PHE A 130 7.54 -10.13 7.66
CA PHE A 130 6.89 -10.96 8.69
C PHE A 130 6.59 -10.24 10.00
N TYR A 131 6.86 -8.94 10.10
CA TYR A 131 6.49 -8.18 11.29
C TYR A 131 4.97 -8.02 11.35
N ARG A 132 4.40 -8.24 12.51
CA ARG A 132 2.98 -8.03 12.80
C ARG A 132 2.86 -7.27 14.11
N VAL A 133 2.03 -6.23 14.12
CA VAL A 133 1.71 -5.50 15.34
C VAL A 133 1.16 -6.47 16.39
N GLU A 134 1.56 -6.31 17.63
CA GLU A 134 1.29 -7.28 18.71
C GLU A 134 -0.19 -7.67 18.83
N GLN A 135 -1.10 -6.69 18.70
CA GLN A 135 -2.55 -6.95 18.70
C GLN A 135 -3.02 -7.80 17.50
N SER A 136 -2.29 -7.78 16.39
CA SER A 136 -2.63 -8.56 15.19
C SER A 136 -2.07 -9.99 15.22
N ARG A 137 -1.23 -10.31 16.20
CA ARG A 137 -0.67 -11.65 16.40
C ARG A 137 -1.71 -12.64 16.90
N SER A 138 -2.83 -12.15 17.46
CA SER A 138 -3.96 -13.01 17.81
C SER A 138 -4.56 -13.61 16.54
N THR A 139 -4.97 -14.86 16.63
CA THR A 139 -5.35 -15.71 15.49
C THR A 139 -6.54 -15.21 14.65
N HIS A 140 -7.23 -14.17 15.09
CA HIS A 140 -8.47 -13.69 14.45
C HIS A 140 -8.27 -12.63 13.35
N THR A 141 -7.14 -11.93 13.30
CA THR A 141 -6.93 -10.84 12.36
C THR A 141 -6.16 -11.23 11.09
N GLY A 142 -5.72 -12.46 10.97
CA GLY A 142 -5.11 -13.09 9.80
C GLY A 142 -4.33 -12.19 8.84
N GLY A 143 -3.00 -12.21 8.87
CA GLY A 143 -2.14 -11.56 7.89
C GLY A 143 -0.81 -12.28 7.83
N THR A 144 -0.10 -12.12 6.72
CA THR A 144 1.17 -12.80 6.47
C THR A 144 2.38 -12.06 7.05
N GLY A 145 2.22 -10.77 7.39
CA GLY A 145 3.33 -9.90 7.74
C GLY A 145 4.19 -9.45 6.56
N LEU A 146 3.79 -9.77 5.33
CA LEU A 146 4.51 -9.40 4.09
C LEU A 146 3.87 -8.21 3.37
N GLY A 147 2.60 -7.90 3.62
CA GLY A 147 1.84 -6.88 2.88
C GLY A 147 2.52 -5.51 2.88
N LEU A 148 2.96 -5.01 4.02
CA LEU A 148 3.64 -3.71 4.12
C LEU A 148 5.08 -3.75 3.58
N ALA A 149 5.79 -4.87 3.68
CA ALA A 149 7.08 -5.04 3.05
C ALA A 149 6.97 -5.00 1.51
N ILE A 150 5.93 -5.60 0.96
CA ILE A 150 5.58 -5.51 -0.48
C ILE A 150 5.29 -4.06 -0.87
N VAL A 151 4.49 -3.36 -0.08
CA VAL A 151 4.19 -1.93 -0.30
C VAL A 151 5.48 -1.11 -0.36
N LYS A 152 6.36 -1.26 0.62
CA LYS A 152 7.64 -0.55 0.66
C LYS A 152 8.50 -0.83 -0.57
N ASN A 153 8.60 -2.09 -0.99
CA ASN A 153 9.34 -2.47 -2.19
C ASN A 153 8.78 -1.82 -3.46
N ILE A 154 7.47 -1.82 -3.64
CA ILE A 154 6.85 -1.20 -4.83
C ILE A 154 7.08 0.30 -4.85
N VAL A 155 6.96 0.97 -3.70
CA VAL A 155 7.25 2.40 -3.58
C VAL A 155 8.70 2.68 -3.94
N ASP A 156 9.64 1.90 -3.42
CA ASP A 156 11.08 2.05 -3.72
C ASP A 156 11.37 1.81 -5.22
N MET A 157 10.74 0.81 -5.84
CA MET A 157 10.88 0.56 -7.28
C MET A 157 10.43 1.75 -8.13
N HIS A 158 9.49 2.54 -7.65
CA HIS A 158 8.99 3.75 -8.32
C HIS A 158 9.73 5.04 -7.93
N GLY A 159 10.81 4.94 -7.15
CA GLY A 159 11.55 6.12 -6.66
C GLY A 159 10.71 7.03 -5.75
N GLY A 160 9.66 6.49 -5.14
CA GLY A 160 8.78 7.23 -4.26
C GLY A 160 9.14 7.10 -2.79
N THR A 161 8.28 7.63 -1.93
CA THR A 161 8.41 7.53 -0.47
C THR A 161 7.10 7.10 0.16
N ILE A 162 7.18 6.43 1.29
CA ILE A 162 6.02 6.10 2.13
C ILE A 162 6.30 6.51 3.56
N THR A 163 5.32 7.12 4.19
CA THR A 163 5.34 7.49 5.62
C THR A 163 4.12 6.94 6.32
N VAL A 164 4.22 6.79 7.63
CA VAL A 164 3.11 6.38 8.49
C VAL A 164 3.05 7.27 9.72
N LYS A 165 1.85 7.67 10.09
CA LYS A 165 1.54 8.34 11.37
C LYS A 165 0.37 7.62 12.01
N SER A 166 0.40 7.45 13.31
CA SER A 166 -0.69 6.83 14.05
C SER A 166 -0.89 7.54 15.38
N ASP A 167 -2.08 8.06 15.58
CA ASP A 167 -2.53 8.72 16.80
C ASP A 167 -4.06 8.62 16.94
N LEU A 168 -4.63 9.33 17.89
CA LEU A 168 -6.09 9.36 18.12
C LEU A 168 -6.89 9.94 16.96
N ASN A 169 -6.26 10.66 16.04
CA ASN A 169 -6.90 11.20 14.83
C ASN A 169 -6.90 10.20 13.66
N GLY A 170 -6.25 9.07 13.80
CA GLY A 170 -6.21 8.00 12.81
C GLY A 170 -4.80 7.49 12.54
N THR A 171 -4.75 6.40 11.80
CA THR A 171 -3.51 5.84 11.24
C THR A 171 -3.47 6.17 9.76
N VAL A 172 -2.44 6.90 9.34
CA VAL A 172 -2.30 7.44 7.99
C VAL A 172 -1.04 6.91 7.34
N PHE A 173 -1.21 6.18 6.24
CA PHE A 173 -0.12 5.85 5.31
C PHE A 173 -0.14 6.83 4.16
N THR A 174 0.97 7.52 3.91
CA THR A 174 1.10 8.47 2.80
C THR A 174 2.18 8.02 1.84
N VAL A 175 1.79 7.76 0.61
CA VAL A 175 2.67 7.40 -0.51
C VAL A 175 2.84 8.63 -1.39
N THR A 176 4.09 8.99 -1.68
CA THR A 176 4.43 10.07 -2.61
C THR A 176 5.11 9.46 -3.83
N LEU A 177 4.56 9.71 -5.00
CA LEU A 177 5.06 9.21 -6.29
C LEU A 177 5.40 10.37 -7.21
N GLN A 178 6.39 10.16 -8.08
CA GLN A 178 6.71 11.08 -9.17
C GLN A 178 5.67 10.95 -10.28
N VAL A 179 5.25 12.06 -10.85
CA VAL A 179 4.33 12.08 -12.01
C VAL A 179 5.02 11.50 -13.24
N ASP A 180 6.24 11.93 -13.50
CA ASP A 180 7.06 11.50 -14.65
C ASP A 180 8.20 10.59 -14.17
N PHE A 181 7.83 9.37 -13.72
CA PHE A 181 8.80 8.38 -13.29
C PHE A 181 9.57 7.83 -14.50
N ASP A 182 10.91 7.76 -14.38
CA ASP A 182 11.82 7.25 -15.39
C ASP A 182 12.69 6.13 -14.81
N VAL A 183 12.40 4.90 -15.22
CA VAL A 183 13.12 3.69 -14.77
C VAL A 183 14.62 3.78 -15.03
N ASP A 184 15.02 4.37 -16.17
CA ASP A 184 16.42 4.39 -16.60
C ASP A 184 17.28 5.35 -15.74
N LYS A 185 16.68 6.42 -15.22
CA LYS A 185 17.39 7.39 -14.37
C LYS A 185 17.65 6.85 -12.96
N GLU A 186 16.75 6.05 -12.41
CA GLU A 186 16.93 5.44 -11.08
C GLU A 186 18.07 4.42 -11.06
N HIS A 187 18.28 3.68 -12.16
CA HIS A 187 19.38 2.70 -12.26
C HIS A 187 20.77 3.35 -12.38
N PHE A 188 20.88 4.57 -12.91
CA PHE A 188 22.14 5.28 -13.04
C PHE A 188 22.56 6.02 -11.77
N GLY A 189 21.63 6.32 -10.86
CA GLY A 189 21.93 6.96 -9.57
C GLY A 189 22.71 6.07 -8.59
N GLU A 190 22.52 4.77 -8.66
CA GLU A 190 23.23 3.81 -7.79
C GLU A 190 24.65 3.49 -8.28
N LEU A 191 24.96 3.71 -9.54
CA LEU A 191 26.30 3.46 -10.10
C LEU A 191 27.25 4.66 -9.96
N GLY A 192 26.74 5.84 -9.57
CA GLY A 192 27.53 7.07 -9.44
C GLY A 192 28.16 7.34 -8.08
N THR A 193 27.89 6.54 -7.07
CA THR A 193 28.38 6.76 -5.70
C THR A 193 29.59 5.92 -5.28
N HIS A 194 30.19 5.18 -6.20
CA HIS A 194 31.41 4.40 -5.97
C HIS A 194 32.53 4.75 -6.97
N ALA A 195 32.76 6.02 -7.19
CA ALA A 195 33.95 6.49 -7.90
C ALA A 195 34.73 7.47 -7.02
#